data_42b35114bf14748808d95e96f80684d4
#
_entry.id   42b35114bf14748808d95e96f80684d4
#
_cell.length_a   1.000
_cell.length_b   1.000
_cell.length_c   1.000
_cell.angle_alpha   90.00
_cell.angle_beta   90.00
_cell.angle_gamma   90.00
#
_symmetry.space_group_name_H-M   'P 1'
#
loop_
_entity.id
_entity.type
_entity.pdbx_description
1 polymer ?
#
loop_
_entity_poly.entity_id
_entity_poly.type
_entity_poly.pdbx_seq_one_letter_code
_entity_poly.pdbx_strand_id
1 'polypeptide(L)'
;MAAGATMLVATGVAMEFPSTHGALVEDRSGLAARGVTTLAGVIDSGYRGEIKVVMTNLSGAAVEINAGDRIAQLLIVRRIEAEFEEVSELVEARRGAKGFGSTGS
;
A
#
# COMPACT_ATOMS: atom_id res chain seq x y z
N MET A 1 19.22 -7.33 -0.98
CA MET A 1 18.12 -7.53 -1.95
C MET A 1 18.69 -7.39 -3.36
N ALA A 2 18.68 -8.47 -4.09
CA ALA A 2 19.24 -8.47 -5.46
C ALA A 2 18.41 -7.62 -6.41
N ALA A 3 19.02 -7.15 -7.49
CA ALA A 3 18.30 -6.46 -8.56
C ALA A 3 17.16 -7.35 -9.09
N GLY A 4 15.97 -6.79 -9.19
CA GLY A 4 14.77 -7.48 -9.66
C GLY A 4 14.13 -8.42 -8.63
N ALA A 5 14.70 -8.57 -7.45
CA ALA A 5 14.15 -9.45 -6.42
C ALA A 5 12.93 -8.84 -5.73
N THR A 6 12.00 -9.70 -5.35
CA THR A 6 10.88 -9.37 -4.47
C THR A 6 11.02 -10.18 -3.20
N MET A 7 10.91 -9.52 -2.06
CA MET A 7 11.10 -10.14 -0.74
C MET A 7 9.99 -9.76 0.21
N LEU A 8 9.68 -10.69 1.10
CA LEU A 8 8.81 -10.45 2.24
C LEU A 8 9.68 -10.10 3.44
N VAL A 9 9.64 -8.84 3.85
CA VAL A 9 10.51 -8.34 4.92
C VAL A 9 9.76 -8.27 6.23
N ALA A 10 10.25 -8.98 7.23
CA ALA A 10 9.67 -8.99 8.57
C ALA A 10 10.01 -7.69 9.31
N THR A 11 9.04 -7.13 10.01
CA THR A 11 9.22 -5.88 10.76
C THR A 11 9.37 -6.09 12.26
N GLY A 12 8.96 -7.23 12.78
CA GLY A 12 8.88 -7.47 14.22
C GLY A 12 7.74 -6.73 14.92
N VAL A 13 6.84 -6.10 14.16
CA VAL A 13 5.75 -5.28 14.69
C VAL A 13 4.41 -5.95 14.45
N ALA A 14 3.59 -6.04 15.49
CA ALA A 14 2.19 -6.40 15.40
C ALA A 14 1.37 -5.26 15.99
N MET A 15 0.17 -5.04 15.49
CA MET A 15 -0.66 -3.91 15.90
C MET A 15 -2.08 -4.32 16.19
N GLU A 16 -2.72 -3.55 17.03
CA GLU A 16 -4.15 -3.62 17.28
C GLU A 16 -4.72 -2.21 17.16
N PHE A 17 -5.72 -2.04 16.32
CA PHE A 17 -6.43 -0.76 16.18
C PHE A 17 -7.91 -1.01 15.98
N PRO A 18 -8.76 0.04 16.23
CA PRO A 18 -10.21 -0.11 16.19
C PRO A 18 -10.73 -0.60 14.84
N SER A 19 -11.88 -1.28 14.85
CA SER A 19 -12.54 -1.76 13.64
C SER A 19 -12.94 -0.66 12.66
N THR A 20 -12.97 0.59 13.14
CA THR A 20 -13.25 1.78 12.32
C THR A 20 -12.07 2.23 11.47
N HIS A 21 -10.92 1.60 11.63
CA HIS A 21 -9.69 2.00 10.97
C HIS A 21 -9.03 0.81 10.26
N GLY A 22 -8.14 1.11 9.37
CA GLY A 22 -7.24 0.17 8.72
C GLY A 22 -5.89 0.83 8.56
N ALA A 23 -4.96 0.11 7.97
CA ALA A 23 -3.63 0.66 7.72
C ALA A 23 -3.20 0.37 6.28
N LEU A 24 -2.41 1.29 5.75
CA LEU A 24 -1.79 1.14 4.43
C LEU A 24 -0.29 1.19 4.60
N VAL A 25 0.39 0.22 4.01
CA VAL A 25 1.85 0.23 3.90
C VAL A 25 2.21 1.04 2.66
N GLU A 26 3.00 2.07 2.85
CA GLU A 26 3.40 2.98 1.78
C GLU A 26 4.91 3.07 1.68
N ASP A 27 5.39 3.48 0.50
CA ASP A 27 6.81 3.67 0.23
C ASP A 27 7.40 4.81 1.06
N ARG A 28 8.70 4.70 1.30
CA ARG A 28 9.51 5.83 1.72
C ARG A 28 10.16 6.45 0.50
N SER A 29 10.08 7.76 0.39
CA SER A 29 10.55 8.49 -0.80
C SER A 29 12.03 8.25 -1.10
N GLY A 30 12.87 8.13 -0.09
CA GLY A 30 14.30 7.88 -0.29
C GLY A 30 14.59 6.54 -0.93
N LEU A 31 13.92 5.47 -0.49
CA LEU A 31 14.06 4.15 -1.10
C LEU A 31 13.39 4.10 -2.48
N ALA A 32 12.24 4.73 -2.62
CA ALA A 32 11.54 4.79 -3.91
C ALA A 32 12.39 5.48 -4.97
N ALA A 33 13.10 6.56 -4.60
CA ALA A 33 14.00 7.25 -5.50
C ALA A 33 15.18 6.37 -5.95
N ARG A 34 15.53 5.36 -5.15
CA ARG A 34 16.56 4.39 -5.48
C ARG A 34 16.02 3.17 -6.24
N GLY A 35 14.74 3.13 -6.53
CA GLY A 35 14.10 2.04 -7.24
C GLY A 35 13.59 0.90 -6.35
N VAL A 36 13.48 1.11 -5.05
CA VAL A 36 12.93 0.13 -4.12
C VAL A 36 11.54 0.56 -3.69
N THR A 37 10.56 -0.27 -3.95
CA THR A 37 9.15 0.02 -3.68
C THR A 37 8.48 -1.13 -2.94
N THR A 38 7.32 -0.84 -2.35
CA THR A 38 6.48 -1.84 -1.69
C THR A 38 5.37 -2.30 -2.63
N LEU A 39 5.02 -3.58 -2.55
CA LEU A 39 3.89 -4.15 -3.26
C LEU A 39 2.85 -4.54 -2.22
N ALA A 40 1.64 -3.99 -2.33
CA ALA A 40 0.64 -4.10 -1.30
C ALA A 40 1.13 -3.40 -0.01
N GLY A 41 0.47 -3.10 1.02
CA GLY A 41 -0.79 -3.64 1.25
C GLY A 41 -1.62 -2.96 2.26
N VAL A 42 -2.81 -3.40 2.13
CA VAL A 42 -3.85 -3.03 3.07
C VAL A 42 -3.77 -3.95 4.28
N ILE A 43 -3.79 -3.37 5.47
CA ILE A 43 -3.84 -4.14 6.71
C ILE A 43 -5.19 -3.90 7.36
N ASP A 44 -5.95 -4.97 7.51
CA ASP A 44 -7.28 -4.93 8.13
C ASP A 44 -7.18 -4.77 9.65
N SER A 45 -8.20 -4.17 10.23
CA SER A 45 -8.28 -3.98 11.69
C SER A 45 -8.25 -5.30 12.46
N GLY A 46 -8.69 -6.39 11.85
CA GLY A 46 -8.70 -7.71 12.48
C GLY A 46 -7.38 -8.45 12.43
N TYR A 47 -6.40 -7.94 11.69
CA TYR A 47 -5.11 -8.61 11.56
C TYR A 47 -4.29 -8.41 12.83
N ARG A 48 -3.84 -9.49 13.43
CA ARG A 48 -3.04 -9.49 14.67
C ARG A 48 -1.64 -10.08 14.49
N GLY A 49 -1.34 -10.53 13.29
CA GLY A 49 -0.04 -11.10 12.98
C GLY A 49 1.04 -10.05 12.82
N GLU A 50 2.25 -10.51 12.63
CA GLU A 50 3.37 -9.62 12.32
C GLU A 50 3.14 -8.90 11.00
N ILE A 51 3.41 -7.60 10.99
CA ILE A 51 3.39 -6.81 9.78
C ILE A 51 4.62 -7.15 8.97
N LYS A 52 4.42 -7.63 7.77
CA LYS A 52 5.48 -7.91 6.81
C LYS A 52 5.31 -7.01 5.60
N VAL A 53 6.42 -6.50 5.11
CA VAL A 53 6.43 -5.59 3.97
C VAL A 53 6.93 -6.35 2.74
N VAL A 54 6.11 -6.38 1.71
CA VAL A 54 6.53 -6.94 0.42
C VAL A 54 7.29 -5.85 -0.31
N MET A 55 8.58 -6.08 -0.56
CA MET A 55 9.44 -5.10 -1.22
C MET A 55 10.00 -5.67 -2.51
N THR A 56 10.15 -4.82 -3.50
CA THR A 56 10.79 -5.18 -4.75
C THR A 56 11.88 -4.17 -5.11
N ASN A 57 12.97 -4.67 -5.61
CA ASN A 57 14.10 -3.87 -6.06
C ASN A 57 14.06 -3.73 -7.59
N LEU A 58 13.58 -2.60 -8.06
CA LEU A 58 13.50 -2.29 -9.49
C LEU A 58 14.77 -1.65 -10.02
N SER A 59 15.77 -1.43 -9.17
CA SER A 59 17.04 -0.87 -9.60
C SER A 59 17.90 -1.92 -10.28
N GLY A 60 18.91 -1.49 -10.99
CA GLY A 60 19.86 -2.38 -11.66
C GLY A 60 20.97 -2.94 -10.77
N ALA A 61 20.93 -2.67 -9.47
CA ALA A 61 21.97 -3.06 -8.53
C ALA A 61 21.37 -3.64 -7.25
N ALA A 62 22.12 -4.45 -6.53
CA ALA A 62 21.71 -4.95 -5.23
C ALA A 62 21.57 -3.79 -4.24
N VAL A 63 20.58 -3.90 -3.36
CA VAL A 63 20.31 -2.96 -2.27
C VAL A 63 20.37 -3.72 -0.95
N GLU A 64 21.13 -3.20 -0.01
CA GLU A 64 21.27 -3.79 1.31
C GLU A 64 20.19 -3.21 2.24
N ILE A 65 19.46 -4.11 2.93
CA ILE A 65 18.50 -3.76 3.95
C ILE A 65 18.98 -4.36 5.25
N ASN A 66 19.24 -3.52 6.24
CA ASN A 66 19.75 -3.93 7.53
C ASN A 66 18.69 -3.79 8.61
N ALA A 67 18.85 -4.56 9.69
CA ALA A 67 18.00 -4.43 10.86
C ALA A 67 18.02 -2.98 11.37
N GLY A 68 16.86 -2.43 11.68
CA GLY A 68 16.70 -1.05 12.09
C GLY A 68 16.49 -0.05 10.98
N ASP A 69 16.65 -0.45 9.73
CA ASP A 69 16.39 0.44 8.60
C ASP A 69 14.91 0.78 8.48
N ARG A 70 14.66 2.02 8.08
CA ARG A 70 13.31 2.49 7.77
C ARG A 70 13.00 2.14 6.33
N ILE A 71 12.17 1.14 6.13
CA ILE A 71 11.90 0.59 4.78
C ILE A 71 10.57 1.00 4.19
N ALA A 72 9.63 1.41 5.03
CA ALA A 72 8.27 1.77 4.63
C ALA A 72 7.66 2.68 5.67
N GLN A 73 6.45 3.11 5.45
CA GLN A 73 5.67 3.85 6.43
C GLN A 73 4.27 3.28 6.50
N LEU A 74 3.64 3.46 7.65
CA LEU A 74 2.30 2.95 7.90
C LEU A 74 1.35 4.12 8.08
N LEU A 75 0.33 4.18 7.23
CA LEU A 75 -0.74 5.17 7.35
C LEU A 75 -1.94 4.52 7.99
N ILE A 76 -2.35 5.04 9.14
CA ILE A 76 -3.59 4.62 9.76
C ILE A 76 -4.71 5.47 9.17
N VAL A 77 -5.68 4.81 8.56
CA VAL A 77 -6.76 5.49 7.85
C VAL A 77 -8.10 5.05 8.38
N ARG A 78 -9.09 5.93 8.29
CA ARG A 78 -10.46 5.59 8.63
C ARG A 78 -11.02 4.66 7.55
N ARG A 79 -11.67 3.61 8.00
CA ARG A 79 -12.30 2.62 7.13
C ARG A 79 -13.78 2.96 6.97
N ILE A 80 -14.25 2.91 5.74
CA ILE A 80 -15.68 3.05 5.42
C ILE A 80 -16.09 1.75 4.77
N GLU A 81 -17.11 1.10 5.34
CA GLU A 81 -17.71 -0.06 4.70
C GLU A 81 -18.68 0.42 3.61
N ALA A 82 -18.46 -0.08 2.41
CA ALA A 82 -19.33 0.20 1.27
C ALA A 82 -20.12 -1.06 0.92
N GLU A 83 -21.38 -0.86 0.64
CA GLU A 83 -22.23 -1.89 0.07
C GLU A 83 -22.44 -1.62 -1.41
N PHE A 84 -22.38 -2.67 -2.21
CA PHE A 84 -22.68 -2.56 -3.61
C PHE A 84 -24.18 -2.74 -3.83
N GLU A 85 -24.76 -1.82 -4.57
CA GLU A 85 -26.13 -1.91 -5.01
C GLU A 85 -26.15 -2.03 -6.53
N GLU A 86 -26.72 -3.11 -7.01
CA GLU A 86 -26.90 -3.30 -8.46
C GLU A 86 -28.08 -2.46 -8.94
N VAL A 87 -27.81 -1.59 -9.89
CA VAL A 87 -28.82 -0.71 -10.47
C VAL A 87 -28.78 -0.83 -12.00
N SER A 88 -29.92 -0.55 -12.65
CA SER A 88 -29.98 -0.56 -14.10
C SER A 88 -29.35 0.69 -14.72
N GLU A 89 -29.25 1.77 -13.95
CA GLU A 89 -28.76 3.05 -14.45
C GLU A 89 -28.16 3.85 -13.27
N LEU A 90 -27.05 4.52 -13.52
CA LEU A 90 -26.42 5.39 -12.54
C LEU A 90 -27.04 6.77 -12.57
N VAL A 91 -27.01 7.45 -11.42
CA VAL A 91 -27.39 8.85 -11.34
C VAL A 91 -26.42 9.68 -12.18
N GLU A 92 -26.95 10.57 -13.01
CA GLU A 92 -26.14 11.44 -13.83
C GLU A 92 -25.31 12.40 -12.97
N ALA A 93 -24.06 12.57 -13.35
CA ALA A 93 -23.14 13.43 -12.65
C ALA A 93 -22.34 14.27 -13.64
N ARG A 94 -21.73 15.36 -13.13
CA ARG A 94 -21.00 16.34 -13.95
C ARG A 94 -19.94 15.72 -14.85
N ARG A 95 -19.21 14.69 -14.36
CA ARG A 95 -18.18 14.01 -15.16
C ARG A 95 -18.74 12.89 -16.05
N GLY A 96 -19.93 12.39 -15.72
CA GLY A 96 -20.54 11.31 -16.45
C GLY A 96 -19.62 10.09 -16.54
N ALA A 97 -19.50 9.54 -17.75
CA ALA A 97 -18.64 8.40 -18.01
C ALA A 97 -17.15 8.74 -18.16
N LYS A 98 -16.79 10.01 -18.07
CA LYS A 98 -15.40 10.45 -18.16
C LYS A 98 -14.65 10.01 -16.92
N GLY A 99 -13.68 9.20 -17.08
CA GLY A 99 -12.87 8.66 -15.98
C GLY A 99 -11.41 8.88 -16.23
N PHE A 100 -10.70 7.79 -16.43
CA PHE A 100 -9.26 7.81 -16.62
C PHE A 100 -8.85 8.79 -17.72
N GLY A 101 -7.97 9.73 -17.39
CA GLY A 101 -7.48 10.71 -18.33
C GLY A 101 -8.45 11.85 -18.63
N SER A 102 -9.60 11.94 -17.98
CA SER A 102 -10.61 12.97 -18.24
C SER A 102 -10.12 14.38 -17.91
N THR A 103 -9.10 14.50 -17.06
CA THR A 103 -8.49 15.76 -16.66
C THR A 103 -7.20 16.06 -17.42
N GLY A 104 -6.95 15.41 -18.52
CA GLY A 104 -5.82 15.69 -19.39
C GLY A 104 -4.51 15.07 -19.00
N SER A 105 -4.54 14.11 -18.13
CA SER A 105 -3.33 13.35 -17.78
C SER A 105 -3.04 12.25 -18.79
#